data_b2f25709b1572c3c7e98573637946ae7
#
_entry.id   b2f25709b1572c3c7e98573637946ae7
#
_cell.length_a   1.000
_cell.length_b   1.000
_cell.length_c   1.000
_cell.angle_alpha   90.00
_cell.angle_beta   90.00
_cell.angle_gamma   90.00
#
_symmetry.space_group_name_H-M   'P 1'
#
loop_
_entity.id
_entity.type
_entity.pdbx_description
1 polymer ?
#
loop_
_entity_poly.entity_id
_entity_poly.type
_entity_poly.pdbx_seq_one_letter_code
_entity_poly.pdbx_strand_id
1 'polypeptide(L)'
;MKKIFLFAFSLVVMTSCKEPVKQYTTSSPEIETIKTLHKYFEDGNYEGLKDLYSEDAEIFENSFESRPVANLITEGKDSRSYIEDYNFKEGIKCEMIINDEGEKWVNSWAHWKGTLKGSNKQIEIPIISRFLFKDGKIVKEYSYWDNLPGYVAFEDLASEKLEKLEKTLEEDK
;
A
#
# COMPACT_ATOMS: atom_id res chain seq x y z
N MET A 1 37.33 39.42 -39.12
CA MET A 1 36.89 38.02 -38.96
C MET A 1 37.01 37.46 -37.51
N LYS A 2 37.76 38.09 -36.61
CA LYS A 2 37.90 37.62 -35.18
C LYS A 2 36.71 37.93 -34.26
N LYS A 3 35.81 38.83 -34.60
CA LYS A 3 34.66 39.24 -33.76
C LYS A 3 33.43 38.35 -33.94
N ILE A 4 33.31 37.59 -35.04
CA ILE A 4 32.17 36.69 -35.33
C ILE A 4 32.31 35.38 -34.53
N PHE A 5 33.52 34.92 -34.25
CA PHE A 5 33.77 33.68 -33.46
C PHE A 5 33.41 33.80 -31.98
N LEU A 6 33.50 35.00 -31.40
CA LEU A 6 33.14 35.22 -30.01
C LEU A 6 31.61 35.20 -29.78
N PHE A 7 30.82 35.56 -30.76
CA PHE A 7 29.36 35.57 -30.65
C PHE A 7 28.74 34.16 -30.81
N ALA A 8 29.39 33.30 -31.62
CA ALA A 8 28.94 31.91 -31.80
C ALA A 8 29.20 31.06 -30.54
N PHE A 9 30.26 31.34 -29.75
CA PHE A 9 30.56 30.62 -28.50
C PHE A 9 29.61 31.00 -27.36
N SER A 10 29.06 32.20 -27.35
CA SER A 10 28.09 32.66 -26.35
C SER A 10 26.70 32.04 -26.49
N LEU A 11 26.33 31.52 -27.66
CA LEU A 11 25.00 30.90 -27.89
C LEU A 11 24.90 29.44 -27.45
N VAL A 12 26.05 28.77 -27.27
CA VAL A 12 26.06 27.32 -26.90
C VAL A 12 25.86 27.10 -25.40
N VAL A 13 26.01 28.10 -24.56
CA VAL A 13 25.91 27.96 -23.11
C VAL A 13 24.46 28.03 -22.57
N MET A 14 23.48 28.39 -23.44
CA MET A 14 22.08 28.58 -23.01
C MET A 14 21.19 27.35 -23.11
N THR A 15 21.70 26.19 -23.54
CA THR A 15 20.86 25.01 -23.80
C THR A 15 20.93 23.92 -22.73
N SER A 16 21.49 24.19 -21.55
CA SER A 16 21.62 23.20 -20.47
C SER A 16 20.80 23.54 -19.23
N CYS A 17 19.61 24.13 -19.37
CA CYS A 17 18.63 24.05 -18.31
C CYS A 17 17.87 22.73 -18.46
N LYS A 18 18.36 21.66 -17.83
CA LYS A 18 17.49 20.55 -17.48
C LYS A 18 16.43 21.11 -16.55
N GLU A 19 15.16 20.90 -16.88
CA GLU A 19 14.09 21.22 -15.93
C GLU A 19 14.44 20.57 -14.58
N PRO A 20 14.34 21.31 -13.46
CA PRO A 20 14.62 20.72 -12.16
C PRO A 20 13.67 19.52 -11.96
N VAL A 21 14.23 18.39 -11.59
CA VAL A 21 13.45 17.21 -11.25
C VAL A 21 12.51 17.62 -10.13
N LYS A 22 11.19 17.46 -10.35
CA LYS A 22 10.20 17.74 -9.30
C LYS A 22 10.44 16.78 -8.16
N GLN A 23 10.90 17.30 -7.02
CA GLN A 23 11.11 16.49 -5.82
C GLN A 23 9.81 16.04 -5.15
N TYR A 24 8.67 16.63 -5.54
CA TYR A 24 7.34 16.31 -5.04
C TYR A 24 6.32 16.31 -6.18
N THR A 25 5.42 15.31 -6.19
CA THR A 25 4.28 15.26 -7.11
C THR A 25 3.13 14.43 -6.53
N THR A 26 1.92 14.73 -6.95
CA THR A 26 0.71 13.94 -6.68
C THR A 26 0.25 13.12 -7.89
N SER A 27 1.07 13.06 -8.95
CA SER A 27 0.78 12.31 -10.17
C SER A 27 2.08 11.79 -10.78
N SER A 28 2.21 10.46 -10.82
CA SER A 28 3.33 9.75 -11.44
C SER A 28 2.96 8.30 -11.76
N PRO A 29 3.71 7.60 -12.62
CA PRO A 29 3.50 6.16 -12.84
C PRO A 29 3.59 5.33 -11.55
N GLU A 30 4.47 5.69 -10.63
CA GLU A 30 4.66 5.01 -9.35
C GLU A 30 3.40 5.15 -8.46
N ILE A 31 2.76 6.33 -8.47
CA ILE A 31 1.48 6.55 -7.77
C ILE A 31 0.38 5.66 -8.37
N GLU A 32 0.31 5.53 -9.69
CA GLU A 32 -0.67 4.65 -10.34
C GLU A 32 -0.40 3.18 -10.02
N THR A 33 0.87 2.78 -9.85
CA THR A 33 1.22 1.44 -9.34
C THR A 33 0.66 1.21 -7.94
N ILE A 34 0.74 2.18 -7.03
CA ILE A 34 0.19 2.05 -5.67
C ILE A 34 -1.35 1.99 -5.70
N LYS A 35 -2.01 2.76 -6.54
CA LYS A 35 -3.47 2.63 -6.73
C LYS A 35 -3.85 1.25 -7.27
N THR A 36 -3.07 0.72 -8.20
CA THR A 36 -3.25 -0.64 -8.74
C THR A 36 -3.06 -1.70 -7.66
N LEU A 37 -2.06 -1.55 -6.78
CA LEU A 37 -1.82 -2.42 -5.64
C LEU A 37 -3.07 -2.51 -4.74
N HIS A 38 -3.62 -1.37 -4.33
CA HIS A 38 -4.83 -1.34 -3.51
C HIS A 38 -6.03 -1.95 -4.23
N LYS A 39 -6.16 -1.69 -5.55
CA LYS A 39 -7.20 -2.30 -6.38
C LYS A 39 -7.07 -3.83 -6.41
N TYR A 40 -5.86 -4.37 -6.49
CA TYR A 40 -5.65 -5.81 -6.42
C TYR A 40 -6.09 -6.41 -5.09
N PHE A 41 -5.88 -5.71 -3.97
CA PHE A 41 -6.42 -6.11 -2.68
C PHE A 41 -7.95 -6.09 -2.66
N GLU A 42 -8.60 -5.05 -3.19
CA GLU A 42 -10.06 -4.97 -3.29
C GLU A 42 -10.65 -6.10 -4.14
N ASP A 43 -10.02 -6.39 -5.29
CA ASP A 43 -10.47 -7.41 -6.24
C ASP A 43 -10.10 -8.84 -5.82
N GLY A 44 -9.24 -9.01 -4.81
CA GLY A 44 -8.68 -10.31 -4.43
C GLY A 44 -7.67 -10.87 -5.43
N ASN A 45 -7.09 -10.00 -6.29
CA ASN A 45 -6.06 -10.39 -7.26
C ASN A 45 -4.66 -10.39 -6.63
N TYR A 46 -4.45 -11.22 -5.62
CA TYR A 46 -3.19 -11.27 -4.89
C TYR A 46 -2.01 -11.76 -5.73
N GLU A 47 -2.24 -12.61 -6.74
CA GLU A 47 -1.17 -13.05 -7.64
C GLU A 47 -0.59 -11.90 -8.47
N GLY A 48 -1.40 -10.91 -8.82
CA GLY A 48 -0.96 -9.70 -9.53
C GLY A 48 0.03 -8.85 -8.76
N LEU A 49 0.13 -9.02 -7.43
CA LEU A 49 1.12 -8.30 -6.61
C LEU A 49 2.55 -8.61 -7.05
N LYS A 50 2.84 -9.83 -7.54
CA LYS A 50 4.15 -10.21 -8.08
C LYS A 50 4.62 -9.31 -9.22
N ASP A 51 3.68 -8.73 -9.97
CA ASP A 51 4.00 -7.85 -11.09
C ASP A 51 4.35 -6.42 -10.64
N LEU A 52 4.03 -6.05 -9.41
CA LEU A 52 4.26 -4.72 -8.86
C LEU A 52 5.57 -4.63 -8.05
N TYR A 53 5.98 -5.73 -7.41
CA TYR A 53 7.19 -5.81 -6.58
C TYR A 53 8.37 -6.40 -7.35
N SER A 54 9.59 -6.07 -6.89
CA SER A 54 10.78 -6.84 -7.26
C SER A 54 10.78 -8.20 -6.56
N GLU A 55 11.53 -9.16 -7.09
CA GLU A 55 11.63 -10.51 -6.52
C GLU A 55 12.20 -10.51 -5.10
N ASP A 56 13.11 -9.59 -4.83
CA ASP A 56 13.83 -9.39 -3.57
C ASP A 56 13.22 -8.26 -2.69
N ALA A 57 11.99 -7.86 -2.95
CA ALA A 57 11.35 -6.79 -2.21
C ALA A 57 11.23 -7.12 -0.71
N GLU A 58 11.52 -6.13 0.12
CA GLU A 58 11.41 -6.19 1.58
C GLU A 58 10.13 -5.49 2.06
N ILE A 59 9.26 -6.20 2.76
CA ILE A 59 7.98 -5.68 3.24
C ILE A 59 7.96 -5.68 4.76
N PHE A 60 7.74 -4.51 5.35
CA PHE A 60 7.69 -4.27 6.79
C PHE A 60 6.27 -3.83 7.17
N GLU A 61 5.48 -4.72 7.76
CA GLU A 61 4.11 -4.43 8.18
C GLU A 61 4.00 -4.51 9.70
N ASN A 62 3.82 -3.34 10.35
CA ASN A 62 3.85 -3.21 11.81
C ASN A 62 5.04 -3.94 12.46
N SER A 63 6.18 -4.06 11.75
CA SER A 63 7.33 -4.88 12.13
C SER A 63 8.64 -4.20 11.78
N PHE A 64 9.69 -4.54 12.51
CA PHE A 64 11.08 -4.22 12.19
C PHE A 64 11.76 -5.33 11.36
N GLU A 65 11.11 -6.48 11.19
CA GLU A 65 11.58 -7.60 10.39
C GLU A 65 10.88 -7.58 9.03
N SER A 66 11.65 -7.71 7.96
CA SER A 66 11.10 -7.79 6.60
C SER A 66 10.57 -9.18 6.30
N ARG A 67 9.62 -9.22 5.38
CA ARG A 67 9.08 -10.45 4.82
C ARG A 67 8.93 -10.34 3.30
N PRO A 68 8.97 -11.46 2.57
CA PRO A 68 8.86 -11.47 1.11
C PRO A 68 7.39 -11.27 0.67
N VAL A 69 7.21 -10.87 -0.60
CA VAL A 69 5.89 -10.68 -1.24
C VAL A 69 5.00 -11.93 -1.14
N ALA A 70 5.59 -13.13 -1.11
CA ALA A 70 4.85 -14.39 -0.97
C ALA A 70 3.99 -14.44 0.31
N ASN A 71 4.47 -13.85 1.41
CA ASN A 71 3.72 -13.77 2.66
C ASN A 71 2.51 -12.83 2.50
N LEU A 72 2.70 -11.67 1.88
CA LEU A 72 1.63 -10.71 1.60
C LEU A 72 0.52 -11.35 0.76
N ILE A 73 0.87 -12.14 -0.26
CA ILE A 73 -0.07 -12.88 -1.11
C ILE A 73 -0.86 -13.91 -0.29
N THR A 74 -0.17 -14.69 0.54
CA THR A 74 -0.81 -15.73 1.36
C THR A 74 -1.78 -15.11 2.36
N GLU A 75 -1.35 -14.12 3.11
CA GLU A 75 -2.17 -13.45 4.11
C GLU A 75 -3.34 -12.67 3.51
N GLY A 76 -3.13 -12.07 2.33
CA GLY A 76 -4.22 -11.45 1.58
C GLY A 76 -5.32 -12.46 1.22
N LYS A 77 -4.95 -13.65 0.73
CA LYS A 77 -5.90 -14.74 0.45
C LYS A 77 -6.59 -15.22 1.72
N ASP A 78 -5.83 -15.41 2.79
CA ASP A 78 -6.37 -15.88 4.06
C ASP A 78 -7.37 -14.89 4.64
N SER A 79 -7.10 -13.58 4.53
CA SER A 79 -8.01 -12.53 5.01
C SER A 79 -9.40 -12.62 4.38
N ARG A 80 -9.50 -13.03 3.12
CA ARG A 80 -10.79 -13.23 2.42
C ARG A 80 -11.60 -14.41 2.94
N SER A 81 -11.00 -15.30 3.71
CA SER A 81 -11.72 -16.40 4.35
C SER A 81 -12.66 -15.91 5.46
N TYR A 82 -12.30 -14.80 6.12
CA TYR A 82 -13.03 -14.25 7.25
C TYR A 82 -13.49 -12.80 7.10
N ILE A 83 -13.06 -12.09 6.03
CA ILE A 83 -13.51 -10.72 5.71
C ILE A 83 -14.31 -10.72 4.41
N GLU A 84 -15.43 -10.01 4.42
CA GLU A 84 -16.24 -9.63 3.26
C GLU A 84 -16.31 -8.10 3.16
N ASP A 85 -16.84 -7.57 2.06
CA ASP A 85 -16.92 -6.13 1.79
C ASP A 85 -15.59 -5.39 1.91
N TYR A 86 -14.49 -6.06 1.52
CA TYR A 86 -13.14 -5.50 1.57
C TYR A 86 -13.00 -4.34 0.57
N ASN A 87 -12.83 -3.15 1.06
CA ASN A 87 -12.69 -1.96 0.20
C ASN A 87 -11.86 -0.86 0.87
N PHE A 88 -11.41 0.11 0.05
CA PHE A 88 -10.78 1.34 0.52
C PHE A 88 -11.73 2.52 0.32
N LYS A 89 -12.28 3.02 1.41
CA LYS A 89 -13.19 4.19 1.41
C LYS A 89 -12.51 5.43 0.84
N GLU A 90 -13.26 6.23 0.09
CA GLU A 90 -12.82 7.55 -0.41
C GLU A 90 -11.59 7.51 -1.34
N GLY A 91 -11.18 6.30 -1.75
CA GLY A 91 -9.98 6.11 -2.56
C GLY A 91 -8.69 6.28 -1.78
N ILE A 92 -7.58 6.17 -2.49
CA ILE A 92 -6.23 6.23 -1.91
C ILE A 92 -5.62 7.59 -2.22
N LYS A 93 -5.16 8.30 -1.18
CA LYS A 93 -4.38 9.53 -1.34
C LYS A 93 -2.91 9.16 -1.42
N CYS A 94 -2.23 9.65 -2.45
CA CYS A 94 -0.81 9.38 -2.67
C CYS A 94 -0.05 10.66 -3.00
N GLU A 95 1.20 10.66 -2.59
CA GLU A 95 2.21 11.62 -3.02
C GLU A 95 3.54 10.89 -3.28
N MET A 96 4.33 11.39 -4.21
CA MET A 96 5.68 10.91 -4.45
C MET A 96 6.69 11.97 -4.10
N ILE A 97 7.75 11.56 -3.43
CA ILE A 97 8.91 12.37 -3.06
C ILE A 97 10.15 11.74 -3.68
N ILE A 98 11.00 12.58 -4.28
CA ILE A 98 12.36 12.19 -4.67
C ILE A 98 13.30 12.83 -3.66
N ASN A 99 14.01 12.00 -2.88
CA ASN A 99 14.95 12.47 -1.87
C ASN A 99 16.28 12.96 -2.49
N ASP A 100 17.19 13.43 -1.67
CA ASP A 100 18.48 13.99 -2.11
C ASP A 100 19.40 12.92 -2.74
N GLU A 101 19.19 11.64 -2.42
CA GLU A 101 19.86 10.49 -3.02
C GLU A 101 19.24 10.07 -4.37
N GLY A 102 18.15 10.72 -4.79
CA GLY A 102 17.44 10.42 -6.03
C GLY A 102 16.48 9.23 -5.92
N GLU A 103 16.23 8.75 -4.72
CA GLU A 103 15.29 7.67 -4.48
C GLU A 103 13.85 8.16 -4.59
N LYS A 104 13.01 7.37 -5.25
CA LYS A 104 11.58 7.65 -5.42
C LYS A 104 10.78 6.94 -4.35
N TRP A 105 10.17 7.72 -3.48
CA TRP A 105 9.29 7.26 -2.42
C TRP A 105 7.85 7.67 -2.69
N VAL A 106 6.92 6.72 -2.68
CA VAL A 106 5.48 7.01 -2.69
C VAL A 106 4.93 6.78 -1.29
N ASN A 107 4.32 7.82 -0.73
CA ASN A 107 3.54 7.74 0.51
C ASN A 107 2.06 7.57 0.14
N SER A 108 1.34 6.74 0.87
CA SER A 108 -0.10 6.55 0.71
C SER A 108 -0.85 6.61 2.03
N TRP A 109 -2.06 7.13 1.99
CA TRP A 109 -3.04 7.15 3.08
C TRP A 109 -4.29 6.45 2.57
N ALA A 110 -4.66 5.39 3.23
CA ALA A 110 -5.81 4.59 2.90
C ALA A 110 -6.74 4.45 4.11
N HIS A 111 -8.04 4.37 3.85
CA HIS A 111 -9.04 4.01 4.85
C HIS A 111 -9.66 2.67 4.44
N TRP A 112 -9.14 1.61 5.04
CA TRP A 112 -9.63 0.27 4.81
C TRP A 112 -10.92 0.00 5.58
N LYS A 113 -11.86 -0.70 4.93
CA LYS A 113 -13.09 -1.18 5.53
C LYS A 113 -13.34 -2.63 5.12
N GLY A 114 -13.77 -3.43 6.08
CA GLY A 114 -14.23 -4.80 5.85
C GLY A 114 -15.33 -5.19 6.81
N THR A 115 -16.08 -6.24 6.48
CA THR A 115 -17.10 -6.83 7.34
C THR A 115 -16.64 -8.22 7.76
N LEU A 116 -16.70 -8.53 9.05
CA LEU A 116 -16.34 -9.84 9.58
C LEU A 116 -17.43 -10.86 9.23
N LYS A 117 -17.08 -11.92 8.46
CA LYS A 117 -18.01 -12.96 8.06
C LYS A 117 -18.64 -13.67 9.25
N GLY A 118 -19.94 -13.92 9.13
CA GLY A 118 -20.71 -14.55 10.20
C GLY A 118 -21.09 -13.61 11.34
N SER A 119 -20.84 -12.32 11.16
CA SER A 119 -21.33 -11.24 12.01
C SER A 119 -21.64 -10.03 11.14
N ASN A 120 -22.35 -9.04 11.67
CA ASN A 120 -22.54 -7.75 10.98
C ASN A 120 -21.51 -6.70 11.43
N LYS A 121 -20.38 -7.13 12.04
CA LYS A 121 -19.38 -6.23 12.57
C LYS A 121 -18.54 -5.66 11.42
N GLN A 122 -18.56 -4.35 11.30
CA GLN A 122 -17.71 -3.62 10.38
C GLN A 122 -16.42 -3.22 11.11
N ILE A 123 -15.30 -3.39 10.42
CA ILE A 123 -13.98 -2.99 10.87
C ILE A 123 -13.50 -1.90 9.93
N GLU A 124 -13.03 -0.78 10.47
CA GLU A 124 -12.44 0.32 9.73
C GLU A 124 -11.06 0.62 10.29
N ILE A 125 -10.04 0.70 9.43
CA ILE A 125 -8.64 0.87 9.82
C ILE A 125 -7.98 1.91 8.93
N PRO A 126 -7.41 2.99 9.51
CA PRO A 126 -6.51 3.88 8.77
C PRO A 126 -5.17 3.17 8.53
N ILE A 127 -4.67 3.25 7.30
CA ILE A 127 -3.40 2.65 6.90
C ILE A 127 -2.51 3.75 6.34
N ILE A 128 -1.27 3.80 6.79
CA ILE A 128 -0.22 4.63 6.21
C ILE A 128 0.85 3.70 5.68
N SER A 129 1.19 3.87 4.39
CA SER A 129 2.24 3.09 3.76
C SER A 129 3.23 3.97 3.02
N ARG A 130 4.46 3.48 2.92
CA ARG A 130 5.54 4.12 2.21
C ARG A 130 6.29 3.10 1.37
N PHE A 131 6.46 3.40 0.08
CA PHE A 131 7.01 2.48 -0.91
C PHE A 131 8.23 3.09 -1.59
N LEU A 132 9.36 2.36 -1.59
CA LEU A 132 10.53 2.71 -2.38
C LEU A 132 10.45 2.05 -3.74
N PHE A 133 10.64 2.84 -4.80
CA PHE A 133 10.66 2.38 -6.17
C PHE A 133 12.06 2.36 -6.77
N LYS A 134 12.37 1.28 -7.50
CA LYS A 134 13.53 1.16 -8.34
C LYS A 134 13.15 0.47 -9.63
N ASP A 135 13.54 1.03 -10.79
CA ASP A 135 13.28 0.47 -12.12
C ASP A 135 11.79 0.12 -12.37
N GLY A 136 10.88 0.95 -11.84
CA GLY A 136 9.44 0.79 -11.98
C GLY A 136 8.79 -0.26 -11.07
N LYS A 137 9.56 -0.90 -10.18
CA LYS A 137 9.09 -1.90 -9.21
C LYS A 137 9.21 -1.38 -7.78
N ILE A 138 8.33 -1.88 -6.90
CA ILE A 138 8.44 -1.67 -5.47
C ILE A 138 9.56 -2.58 -4.95
N VAL A 139 10.59 -2.00 -4.34
CA VAL A 139 11.71 -2.74 -3.73
C VAL A 139 11.64 -2.77 -2.22
N LYS A 140 10.87 -1.83 -1.62
CA LYS A 140 10.68 -1.79 -0.18
C LYS A 140 9.32 -1.17 0.16
N GLU A 141 8.68 -1.74 1.17
CA GLU A 141 7.43 -1.24 1.72
C GLU A 141 7.51 -1.14 3.24
N TYR A 142 6.98 -0.04 3.78
CA TYR A 142 6.68 0.13 5.20
C TYR A 142 5.20 0.46 5.32
N SER A 143 4.45 -0.39 6.02
CA SER A 143 3.01 -0.21 6.24
C SER A 143 2.68 -0.30 7.72
N TYR A 144 1.87 0.65 8.18
CA TYR A 144 1.48 0.77 9.57
C TYR A 144 -0.03 1.01 9.69
N TRP A 145 -0.65 0.26 10.60
CA TRP A 145 -2.06 0.39 10.92
C TRP A 145 -2.34 -0.04 12.35
N ASP A 146 -3.50 0.35 12.87
CA ASP A 146 -3.96 -0.11 14.19
C ASP A 146 -4.64 -1.48 14.06
N ASN A 147 -4.08 -2.49 14.71
CA ASN A 147 -4.64 -3.85 14.74
C ASN A 147 -5.81 -4.00 15.73
N LEU A 148 -5.98 -3.08 16.68
CA LEU A 148 -6.93 -3.22 17.78
C LEU A 148 -8.39 -3.38 17.32
N PRO A 149 -8.90 -2.60 16.33
CA PRO A 149 -10.28 -2.77 15.86
C PRO A 149 -10.58 -4.18 15.34
N GLY A 150 -9.63 -4.77 14.59
CA GLY A 150 -9.74 -6.14 14.10
C GLY A 150 -9.74 -7.14 15.25
N TYR A 151 -8.78 -7.03 16.16
CA TYR A 151 -8.66 -7.92 17.30
C TYR A 151 -9.94 -7.93 18.17
N VAL A 152 -10.46 -6.77 18.53
CA VAL A 152 -11.70 -6.64 19.32
C VAL A 152 -12.89 -7.28 18.59
N ALA A 153 -13.02 -7.05 17.27
CA ALA A 153 -14.12 -7.63 16.50
C ALA A 153 -14.08 -9.17 16.46
N PHE A 154 -12.89 -9.77 16.39
CA PHE A 154 -12.73 -11.23 16.46
C PHE A 154 -13.02 -11.79 17.86
N GLU A 155 -12.57 -11.16 18.92
CA GLU A 155 -12.85 -11.58 20.30
C GLU A 155 -14.34 -11.55 20.60
N ASP A 156 -15.02 -10.48 20.22
CA ASP A 156 -16.47 -10.34 20.38
C ASP A 156 -17.22 -11.44 19.62
N LEU A 157 -16.83 -11.74 18.37
CA LEU A 157 -17.47 -12.83 17.60
C LEU A 157 -17.26 -14.19 18.27
N ALA A 158 -16.07 -14.44 18.82
CA ALA A 158 -15.79 -15.68 19.55
C ALA A 158 -16.68 -15.80 20.80
N SER A 159 -16.82 -14.72 21.57
CA SER A 159 -17.68 -14.66 22.76
C SER A 159 -19.15 -14.91 22.42
N GLU A 160 -19.68 -14.27 21.38
CA GLU A 160 -21.05 -14.48 20.92
C GLU A 160 -21.33 -15.92 20.47
N LYS A 161 -20.33 -16.58 19.84
CA LYS A 161 -20.46 -18.00 19.46
C LYS A 161 -20.48 -18.93 20.67
N LEU A 162 -19.67 -18.64 21.68
CA LEU A 162 -19.66 -19.41 22.93
C LEU A 162 -20.99 -19.31 23.68
N GLU A 163 -21.52 -18.09 23.85
CA GLU A 163 -22.83 -17.88 24.50
C GLU A 163 -23.97 -18.61 23.75
N LYS A 164 -23.96 -18.61 22.42
CA LYS A 164 -24.97 -19.37 21.65
C LYS A 164 -24.86 -20.86 21.85
N LEU A 165 -23.63 -21.38 21.90
CA LEU A 165 -23.40 -22.81 22.12
C LEU A 165 -23.86 -23.23 23.50
N GLU A 166 -23.56 -22.46 24.54
CA GLU A 166 -23.99 -22.70 25.91
C GLU A 166 -25.52 -22.76 26.03
N LYS A 167 -26.23 -21.78 25.43
CA LYS A 167 -27.70 -21.78 25.42
C LYS A 167 -28.28 -23.01 24.73
N THR A 168 -27.71 -23.42 23.58
CA THR A 168 -28.16 -24.63 22.90
C THR A 168 -27.99 -25.89 23.76
N LEU A 169 -26.86 -25.99 24.47
CA LEU A 169 -26.60 -27.13 25.38
C LEU A 169 -27.50 -27.14 26.63
N GLU A 170 -28.03 -26.00 27.05
CA GLU A 170 -28.98 -25.90 28.16
C GLU A 170 -30.42 -26.29 27.70
N GLU A 171 -30.80 -25.94 26.46
CA GLU A 171 -32.11 -26.28 25.88
C GLU A 171 -32.26 -27.78 25.57
N ASP A 172 -31.16 -28.48 25.29
CA ASP A 172 -31.14 -29.92 25.00
C ASP A 172 -31.13 -30.82 26.27
N LYS A 173 -31.23 -30.25 27.48
CA LYS A 173 -31.28 -30.95 28.76
C LYS A 173 -32.67 -30.98 29.35
#